data_b9219d2e925bca82ec47ff7c853fe34a
#
_entry.id   b9219d2e925bca82ec47ff7c853fe34a
#
_cell.length_a   1.000
_cell.length_b   1.000
_cell.length_c   1.000
_cell.angle_alpha   90.00
_cell.angle_beta   90.00
_cell.angle_gamma   90.00
#
_symmetry.space_group_name_H-M   'P 1'
#
loop_
_entity.id
_entity.type
_entity.pdbx_description
1 polymer ?
#
loop_
_entity_poly.entity_id
_entity_poly.type
_entity_poly.pdbx_seq_one_letter_code
_entity_poly.pdbx_strand_id
1 'polypeptide(L)'
;MPTNKSTPYIFLSEEIAVILQEKSYQLALKGGPQEKGNQKLAEDIATELFELFNDNDKKLINNYITGKITHLVFDGFLNTDIDGNPIKLPQENQFPTLEELEADIEVLKLASQEQIILALLNETTFAFDSENEGKIVRIVANFRGGGTQKLASEAPDGSSHSGKAVVPHTEDPYYSSTKVEQGHSPSPSSLILTARWNPLSETTKVTPIERVLSQLSKEEIVALAGKNFNFRAAKTTSEGKSVGGTHVSILDLNDKGRLAANYNSERFSVDPAASEFIKDTYAKFSQLAAEIEFEEINLQPNRTLVINNPLSFHCRDTVKDNRRVLVRVFGYRKNVDYLPINQDPLIVKG
;
A
#
# COMPACT_ATOMS: atom_id res chain seq x y z
N MET A 1 -23.44 14.48 9.66
CA MET A 1 -22.94 15.13 8.44
C MET A 1 -21.50 14.65 8.27
N PRO A 2 -21.11 14.02 7.18
CA PRO A 2 -19.71 13.70 6.96
C PRO A 2 -18.98 15.03 6.79
N THR A 3 -18.08 15.35 7.70
CA THR A 3 -17.12 16.43 7.53
C THR A 3 -16.27 16.08 6.34
N ASN A 4 -16.32 16.88 5.29
CA ASN A 4 -15.41 16.85 4.16
C ASN A 4 -14.03 17.20 4.71
N LYS A 5 -13.36 16.22 5.37
CA LYS A 5 -11.99 16.40 5.85
C LYS A 5 -11.12 16.21 4.62
N SER A 6 -10.50 17.29 4.19
CA SER A 6 -9.46 17.26 3.18
C SER A 6 -8.37 16.24 3.58
N THR A 7 -7.80 15.58 2.59
CA THR A 7 -6.63 14.72 2.76
C THR A 7 -5.60 15.39 3.67
N PRO A 8 -5.13 14.71 4.73
CA PRO A 8 -4.12 15.28 5.62
C PRO A 8 -2.75 15.29 4.92
N TYR A 9 -2.12 16.48 4.90
CA TYR A 9 -0.79 16.70 4.33
C TYR A 9 0.20 17.11 5.41
N ILE A 10 1.41 16.56 5.33
CA ILE A 10 2.62 17.06 5.98
C ILE A 10 3.50 17.65 4.90
N PHE A 11 3.75 18.95 4.96
CA PHE A 11 4.66 19.64 4.05
C PHE A 11 6.04 19.68 4.71
N LEU A 12 7.00 18.98 4.08
CA LEU A 12 8.36 18.91 4.61
C LEU A 12 9.04 20.27 4.51
N SER A 13 9.72 20.67 5.58
CA SER A 13 10.67 21.79 5.50
C SER A 13 11.87 21.42 4.62
N GLU A 14 12.55 22.41 4.08
CA GLU A 14 13.77 22.20 3.28
C GLU A 14 14.82 21.38 4.06
N GLU A 15 14.99 21.68 5.35
CA GLU A 15 15.90 20.94 6.24
C GLU A 15 15.55 19.45 6.32
N ILE A 16 14.27 19.11 6.58
CA ILE A 16 13.82 17.72 6.65
C ILE A 16 13.98 17.03 5.30
N ALA A 17 13.64 17.71 4.19
CA ALA A 17 13.75 17.17 2.85
C ALA A 17 15.21 16.82 2.47
N VAL A 18 16.17 17.71 2.81
CA VAL A 18 17.60 17.48 2.58
C VAL A 18 18.09 16.27 3.40
N ILE A 19 17.80 16.24 4.71
CA ILE A 19 18.21 15.13 5.58
C ILE A 19 17.62 13.81 5.07
N LEU A 20 16.32 13.78 4.73
CA LEU A 20 15.67 12.59 4.19
C LEU A 20 16.35 12.11 2.91
N GLN A 21 16.66 13.00 1.97
CA GLN A 21 17.35 12.63 0.74
C GLN A 21 18.71 12.01 1.02
N GLU A 22 19.55 12.67 1.81
CA GLU A 22 20.90 12.18 2.16
C GLU A 22 20.86 10.81 2.83
N LYS A 23 20.00 10.66 3.85
CA LYS A 23 19.84 9.40 4.59
C LYS A 23 19.26 8.29 3.72
N SER A 24 18.31 8.60 2.83
CA SER A 24 17.75 7.62 1.89
C SER A 24 18.81 7.12 0.90
N TYR A 25 19.68 7.97 0.39
CA TYR A 25 20.81 7.54 -0.44
C TYR A 25 21.83 6.71 0.35
N GLN A 26 22.13 7.05 1.61
CA GLN A 26 23.01 6.25 2.47
C GLN A 26 22.48 4.81 2.64
N LEU A 27 21.16 4.64 2.81
CA LEU A 27 20.54 3.30 2.88
C LEU A 27 20.53 2.62 1.50
N ALA A 28 20.17 3.34 0.44
CA ALA A 28 20.12 2.82 -0.92
C ALA A 28 21.47 2.28 -1.40
N LEU A 29 22.57 3.00 -1.13
CA LEU A 29 23.93 2.59 -1.46
C LEU A 29 24.38 1.30 -0.72
N LYS A 30 23.69 0.95 0.36
CA LYS A 30 23.87 -0.32 1.08
C LYS A 30 22.95 -1.44 0.58
N GLY A 31 22.05 -1.18 -0.38
CA GLY A 31 21.07 -2.16 -0.89
C GLY A 31 19.61 -1.87 -0.54
N GLY A 32 19.34 -0.74 0.12
CA GLY A 32 17.98 -0.30 0.46
C GLY A 32 17.31 -1.17 1.53
N PRO A 33 15.94 -1.25 1.54
CA PRO A 33 15.20 -1.98 2.57
C PRO A 33 15.47 -3.49 2.61
N GLN A 34 16.02 -4.06 1.53
CA GLN A 34 16.35 -5.48 1.44
C GLN A 34 17.64 -5.85 2.17
N GLU A 35 18.46 -4.86 2.52
CA GLU A 35 19.76 -5.09 3.16
C GLU A 35 19.61 -5.23 4.68
N LYS A 36 20.34 -6.22 5.22
CA LYS A 36 20.37 -6.49 6.66
C LYS A 36 20.89 -5.28 7.45
N GLY A 37 20.20 -4.96 8.53
CA GLY A 37 20.52 -3.83 9.42
C GLY A 37 19.96 -2.48 8.96
N ASN A 38 19.47 -2.34 7.72
CA ASN A 38 18.93 -1.09 7.24
C ASN A 38 17.62 -0.71 7.93
N GLN A 39 16.81 -1.69 8.38
CA GLN A 39 15.61 -1.40 9.19
C GLN A 39 15.97 -0.66 10.48
N LYS A 40 16.99 -1.11 11.20
CA LYS A 40 17.44 -0.45 12.43
C LYS A 40 17.97 0.97 12.16
N LEU A 41 18.75 1.15 11.09
CA LEU A 41 19.22 2.48 10.69
C LEU A 41 18.05 3.41 10.32
N ALA A 42 17.04 2.92 9.62
CA ALA A 42 15.85 3.71 9.30
C ALA A 42 15.07 4.14 10.56
N GLU A 43 14.98 3.26 11.58
CA GLU A 43 14.36 3.59 12.87
C GLU A 43 15.15 4.67 13.63
N ASP A 44 16.48 4.62 13.61
CA ASP A 44 17.34 5.61 14.25
C ASP A 44 17.18 6.98 13.54
N ILE A 45 17.20 6.99 12.20
CA ILE A 45 16.96 8.19 11.39
C ILE A 45 15.57 8.76 11.64
N ALA A 46 14.53 7.92 11.68
CA ALA A 46 13.17 8.35 11.92
C ALA A 46 13.00 9.01 13.30
N THR A 47 13.73 8.51 14.32
CA THR A 47 13.76 9.09 15.66
C THR A 47 14.37 10.49 15.66
N GLU A 48 15.49 10.69 14.96
CA GLU A 48 16.12 12.00 14.79
C GLU A 48 15.20 12.98 14.03
N LEU A 49 14.59 12.53 12.92
CA LEU A 49 13.70 13.34 12.11
C LEU A 49 12.44 13.75 12.85
N PHE A 50 11.87 12.88 13.72
CA PHE A 50 10.66 13.20 14.47
C PHE A 50 10.81 14.46 15.31
N GLU A 51 12.00 14.73 15.85
CA GLU A 51 12.24 15.94 16.65
C GLU A 51 12.18 17.23 15.82
N LEU A 52 12.46 17.17 14.51
CA LEU A 52 12.45 18.32 13.62
C LEU A 52 11.04 18.72 13.14
N PHE A 53 10.06 17.82 13.24
CA PHE A 53 8.68 18.14 12.88
C PHE A 53 8.04 19.11 13.89
N ASN A 54 7.21 20.01 13.37
CA ASN A 54 6.41 20.89 14.22
C ASN A 54 5.26 20.13 14.93
N ASP A 55 4.62 20.74 15.91
CA ASP A 55 3.57 20.10 16.71
C ASP A 55 2.35 19.66 15.91
N ASN A 56 1.99 20.37 14.80
CA ASN A 56 0.87 19.99 13.96
C ASN A 56 1.21 18.71 13.17
N ASP A 57 2.42 18.61 12.62
CA ASP A 57 2.87 17.43 11.89
C ASP A 57 3.04 16.23 12.82
N LYS A 58 3.64 16.42 14.02
CA LYS A 58 3.68 15.39 15.08
C LYS A 58 2.29 14.90 15.44
N LYS A 59 1.30 15.79 15.49
CA LYS A 59 -0.10 15.41 15.74
C LYS A 59 -0.71 14.60 14.59
N LEU A 60 -0.41 14.94 13.31
CA LEU A 60 -0.87 14.15 12.15
C LEU A 60 -0.24 12.76 12.16
N ILE A 61 1.07 12.66 12.39
CA ILE A 61 1.80 11.39 12.56
C ILE A 61 1.12 10.53 13.64
N ASN A 62 0.89 11.09 14.83
CA ASN A 62 0.23 10.38 15.90
C ASN A 62 -1.23 10.01 15.61
N ASN A 63 -1.95 10.83 14.86
CA ASN A 63 -3.31 10.51 14.41
C ASN A 63 -3.31 9.33 13.43
N TYR A 64 -2.31 9.21 12.56
CA TYR A 64 -2.15 8.04 11.68
C TYR A 64 -1.80 6.79 12.50
N ILE A 65 -0.79 6.85 13.36
CA ILE A 65 -0.37 5.75 14.25
C ILE A 65 -1.55 5.23 15.09
N THR A 66 -2.41 6.14 15.57
CA THR A 66 -3.59 5.77 16.36
C THR A 66 -4.81 5.41 15.52
N GLY A 67 -4.71 5.45 14.19
CA GLY A 67 -5.79 5.14 13.26
C GLY A 67 -6.94 6.17 13.24
N LYS A 68 -6.73 7.37 13.76
CA LYS A 68 -7.72 8.47 13.68
C LYS A 68 -7.84 9.04 12.28
N ILE A 69 -6.79 8.94 11.49
CA ILE A 69 -6.78 9.18 10.05
C ILE A 69 -6.34 7.90 9.35
N THR A 70 -6.84 7.70 8.15
CA THR A 70 -6.71 6.42 7.43
C THR A 70 -5.70 6.49 6.30
N HIS A 71 -5.24 7.67 5.95
CA HIS A 71 -4.16 7.91 5.00
C HIS A 71 -3.48 9.24 5.32
N LEU A 72 -2.26 9.40 4.87
CA LEU A 72 -1.42 10.58 5.13
C LEU A 72 -0.52 10.83 3.92
N VAL A 73 -0.41 12.08 3.52
CA VAL A 73 0.46 12.49 2.41
C VAL A 73 1.63 13.28 2.97
N PHE A 74 2.83 12.88 2.60
CA PHE A 74 4.05 13.69 2.79
C PHE A 74 4.38 14.35 1.45
N ASP A 75 4.60 15.65 1.44
CA ASP A 75 4.89 16.45 0.24
C ASP A 75 6.11 17.34 0.46
N GLY A 76 6.86 17.60 -0.59
CA GLY A 76 8.05 18.46 -0.53
C GLY A 76 9.38 17.71 -0.51
N PHE A 77 9.40 16.41 -0.91
CA PHE A 77 10.67 15.70 -1.13
C PHE A 77 11.44 16.31 -2.28
N LEU A 78 12.79 16.26 -2.19
CA LEU A 78 13.65 16.71 -3.28
C LEU A 78 13.56 15.72 -4.45
N ASN A 79 13.29 16.27 -5.65
CA ASN A 79 13.21 15.50 -6.90
C ASN A 79 14.51 15.64 -7.71
N THR A 80 15.62 15.29 -7.07
CA THR A 80 16.95 15.32 -7.67
C THR A 80 17.66 13.98 -7.47
N ASP A 81 18.58 13.67 -8.38
CA ASP A 81 19.51 12.54 -8.25
C ASP A 81 20.57 12.81 -7.17
N ILE A 82 21.50 11.85 -7.00
CA ILE A 82 22.57 11.95 -6.00
C ILE A 82 23.52 13.14 -6.24
N ASP A 83 23.63 13.58 -7.47
CA ASP A 83 24.46 14.71 -7.88
C ASP A 83 23.71 16.05 -7.85
N GLY A 84 22.44 16.03 -7.43
CA GLY A 84 21.58 17.22 -7.34
C GLY A 84 20.91 17.61 -8.68
N ASN A 85 21.00 16.80 -9.73
CA ASN A 85 20.35 17.07 -11.00
C ASN A 85 18.88 16.66 -10.97
N PRO A 86 17.99 17.40 -11.68
CA PRO A 86 16.60 16.99 -11.81
C PRO A 86 16.45 15.60 -12.42
N ILE A 87 15.60 14.77 -11.80
CA ILE A 87 15.31 13.42 -12.31
C ILE A 87 14.59 13.53 -13.66
N LYS A 88 15.17 12.89 -14.68
CA LYS A 88 14.64 12.93 -16.05
C LYS A 88 13.66 11.78 -16.30
N LEU A 89 12.57 12.11 -17.01
CA LEU A 89 11.67 11.10 -17.56
C LEU A 89 12.34 10.40 -18.75
N PRO A 90 12.40 9.04 -18.79
CA PRO A 90 12.95 8.33 -19.94
C PRO A 90 12.06 8.51 -21.17
N GLN A 91 12.64 8.38 -22.36
CA GLN A 91 11.87 8.28 -23.60
C GLN A 91 11.12 6.94 -23.64
N GLU A 92 9.98 6.88 -24.33
CA GLU A 92 9.17 5.64 -24.40
C GLU A 92 9.96 4.43 -24.95
N ASN A 93 10.78 4.65 -25.97
CA ASN A 93 11.63 3.60 -26.57
C ASN A 93 12.89 3.24 -25.76
N GLN A 94 13.11 3.92 -24.64
CA GLN A 94 14.21 3.72 -23.69
C GLN A 94 13.69 3.45 -22.27
N PHE A 95 12.42 3.02 -22.18
CA PHE A 95 11.84 2.71 -20.86
C PHE A 95 12.53 1.49 -20.28
N PRO A 96 13.02 1.58 -19.02
CA PRO A 96 13.79 0.50 -18.42
C PRO A 96 12.93 -0.75 -18.18
N THR A 97 13.58 -1.91 -18.19
CA THR A 97 12.97 -3.19 -17.79
C THR A 97 12.69 -3.22 -16.29
N LEU A 98 11.94 -4.23 -15.83
CA LEU A 98 11.69 -4.43 -14.40
C LEU A 98 13.00 -4.64 -13.64
N GLU A 99 13.91 -5.48 -14.17
CA GLU A 99 15.19 -5.80 -13.56
C GLU A 99 16.09 -4.56 -13.46
N GLU A 100 16.10 -3.70 -14.49
CA GLU A 100 16.83 -2.43 -14.47
C GLU A 100 16.28 -1.48 -13.42
N LEU A 101 14.94 -1.39 -13.27
CA LEU A 101 14.31 -0.57 -12.24
C LEU A 101 14.57 -1.12 -10.82
N GLU A 102 14.56 -2.43 -10.64
CA GLU A 102 14.86 -3.04 -9.34
C GLU A 102 16.32 -2.78 -8.89
N ALA A 103 17.22 -2.62 -9.86
CA ALA A 103 18.63 -2.27 -9.62
C ALA A 103 18.91 -0.75 -9.60
N ASP A 104 17.93 0.08 -9.99
CA ASP A 104 18.12 1.54 -10.07
C ASP A 104 18.31 2.14 -8.67
N ILE A 105 19.43 2.84 -8.46
CA ILE A 105 19.74 3.51 -7.19
C ILE A 105 18.66 4.52 -6.78
N GLU A 106 17.98 5.16 -7.74
CA GLU A 106 16.92 6.10 -7.47
C GLU A 106 15.64 5.40 -6.99
N VAL A 107 15.37 4.19 -7.46
CA VAL A 107 14.29 3.33 -6.95
C VAL A 107 14.61 2.87 -5.53
N LEU A 108 15.84 2.42 -5.28
CA LEU A 108 16.30 2.03 -3.94
C LEU A 108 16.29 3.21 -2.97
N LYS A 109 16.61 4.42 -3.44
CA LYS A 109 16.51 5.67 -2.65
C LYS A 109 15.05 5.96 -2.26
N LEU A 110 14.11 5.88 -3.21
CA LEU A 110 12.69 6.07 -2.89
C LEU A 110 12.18 5.01 -1.91
N ALA A 111 12.55 3.75 -2.10
CA ALA A 111 12.18 2.68 -1.17
C ALA A 111 12.79 2.86 0.23
N SER A 112 14.03 3.37 0.31
CA SER A 112 14.67 3.72 1.58
C SER A 112 14.00 4.91 2.27
N GLN A 113 13.56 5.90 1.50
CA GLN A 113 12.73 7.00 1.99
C GLN A 113 11.41 6.51 2.56
N GLU A 114 10.74 5.59 1.86
CA GLU A 114 9.52 4.92 2.33
C GLU A 114 9.76 4.13 3.62
N GLN A 115 10.90 3.43 3.73
CA GLN A 115 11.30 2.72 4.95
C GLN A 115 11.47 3.67 6.13
N ILE A 116 12.13 4.82 5.95
CA ILE A 116 12.28 5.84 7.01
C ILE A 116 10.91 6.39 7.44
N ILE A 117 10.00 6.66 6.47
CA ILE A 117 8.65 7.15 6.77
C ILE A 117 7.83 6.10 7.53
N LEU A 118 7.88 4.82 7.14
CA LEU A 118 7.21 3.76 7.89
C LEU A 118 7.76 3.64 9.31
N ALA A 119 9.08 3.75 9.49
CA ALA A 119 9.70 3.79 10.82
C ALA A 119 9.22 5.01 11.64
N LEU A 120 9.08 6.19 11.02
CA LEU A 120 8.48 7.38 11.63
C LEU A 120 7.04 7.16 12.10
N LEU A 121 6.29 6.30 11.39
CA LEU A 121 4.94 5.87 11.72
C LEU A 121 4.91 4.66 12.69
N ASN A 122 6.07 4.30 13.26
CA ASN A 122 6.24 3.17 14.17
C ASN A 122 5.89 1.81 13.54
N GLU A 123 6.27 1.64 12.27
CA GLU A 123 6.08 0.41 11.51
C GLU A 123 7.42 -0.15 10.99
N THR A 124 7.48 -1.46 10.82
CA THR A 124 8.63 -2.18 10.26
C THR A 124 8.33 -2.57 8.81
N THR A 125 9.25 -2.31 7.90
CA THR A 125 9.13 -2.75 6.50
C THR A 125 9.23 -4.25 6.38
N PHE A 126 8.43 -4.85 5.49
CA PHE A 126 8.44 -6.29 5.30
C PHE A 126 8.01 -6.71 3.89
N ALA A 127 8.20 -7.99 3.56
CA ALA A 127 7.65 -8.64 2.39
C ALA A 127 6.96 -9.97 2.75
N PHE A 128 6.00 -10.39 1.92
CA PHE A 128 5.50 -11.77 1.93
C PHE A 128 6.39 -12.66 1.05
N ASP A 129 6.66 -13.90 1.51
CA ASP A 129 7.36 -14.91 0.72
C ASP A 129 6.59 -15.32 -0.55
N SER A 130 5.28 -15.16 -0.52
CA SER A 130 4.34 -15.50 -1.60
C SER A 130 4.18 -14.39 -2.65
N GLU A 131 4.66 -13.17 -2.37
CA GLU A 131 4.55 -12.03 -3.27
C GLU A 131 5.95 -11.50 -3.64
N ASN A 132 6.14 -11.07 -4.89
CA ASN A 132 7.34 -10.39 -5.36
C ASN A 132 8.67 -11.12 -5.01
N GLU A 133 8.62 -12.45 -4.97
CA GLU A 133 9.77 -13.31 -4.63
C GLU A 133 10.38 -13.01 -3.24
N GLY A 134 9.60 -12.45 -2.32
CA GLY A 134 10.06 -12.03 -0.99
C GLY A 134 10.86 -10.72 -1.00
N LYS A 135 10.83 -9.96 -2.09
CA LYS A 135 11.48 -8.64 -2.17
C LYS A 135 10.60 -7.57 -1.52
N ILE A 136 11.16 -6.77 -0.63
CA ILE A 136 10.46 -5.69 0.07
C ILE A 136 10.01 -4.59 -0.91
N VAL A 137 10.87 -4.25 -1.86
CA VAL A 137 10.61 -3.19 -2.84
C VAL A 137 9.78 -3.74 -3.99
N ARG A 138 8.60 -3.18 -4.21
CA ARG A 138 7.72 -3.54 -5.33
C ARG A 138 7.64 -2.39 -6.33
N ILE A 139 7.95 -2.69 -7.58
CA ILE A 139 7.71 -1.77 -8.70
C ILE A 139 6.27 -1.91 -9.16
N VAL A 140 5.54 -0.79 -9.23
CA VAL A 140 4.17 -0.72 -9.74
C VAL A 140 4.20 0.04 -11.06
N ALA A 141 4.23 -0.69 -12.17
CA ALA A 141 4.36 -0.14 -13.52
C ALA A 141 3.71 -1.06 -14.56
N ASN A 142 3.40 -0.54 -15.74
CA ASN A 142 2.76 -1.32 -16.80
C ASN A 142 3.80 -2.03 -17.68
N PHE A 143 4.13 -3.28 -17.36
CA PHE A 143 4.98 -4.16 -18.17
C PHE A 143 4.16 -5.20 -18.96
N ARG A 144 2.88 -5.37 -18.65
CA ARG A 144 2.03 -6.45 -19.19
C ARG A 144 0.91 -5.96 -20.09
N GLY A 145 0.78 -4.66 -20.28
CA GLY A 145 -0.29 -4.08 -21.09
C GLY A 145 -1.62 -3.91 -20.34
N GLY A 146 -2.68 -3.66 -21.09
CA GLY A 146 -4.01 -3.35 -20.54
C GLY A 146 -4.17 -1.88 -20.14
N GLY A 147 -3.18 -1.04 -20.36
CA GLY A 147 -3.26 0.42 -20.28
C GLY A 147 -3.90 1.04 -21.52
N THR A 148 -4.00 2.36 -21.53
CA THR A 148 -4.48 3.13 -22.69
C THR A 148 -3.47 3.07 -23.85
N GLN A 149 -2.19 3.23 -23.55
CA GLN A 149 -1.11 3.02 -24.51
C GLN A 149 -0.80 1.54 -24.65
N LYS A 150 -0.70 1.06 -25.89
CA LYS A 150 -0.42 -0.35 -26.20
C LYS A 150 1.07 -0.67 -26.07
N LEU A 151 1.38 -1.83 -25.51
CA LEU A 151 2.71 -2.42 -25.54
C LEU A 151 2.87 -3.29 -26.81
N ALA A 152 4.12 -3.50 -27.23
CA ALA A 152 4.42 -4.41 -28.36
C ALA A 152 3.99 -5.86 -28.08
N SER A 153 4.02 -6.28 -26.81
CA SER A 153 3.50 -7.57 -26.34
C SER A 153 2.61 -7.33 -25.14
N GLU A 154 1.36 -7.80 -25.21
CA GLU A 154 0.38 -7.62 -24.13
C GLU A 154 -0.12 -8.96 -23.60
N ALA A 155 0.00 -9.13 -22.29
CA ALA A 155 -0.61 -10.23 -21.53
C ALA A 155 -1.15 -9.66 -20.20
N PRO A 156 -2.13 -8.72 -20.25
CA PRO A 156 -2.60 -8.02 -19.07
C PRO A 156 -3.30 -8.96 -18.10
N ASP A 157 -2.98 -8.81 -16.84
CA ASP A 157 -3.56 -9.55 -15.71
C ASP A 157 -4.07 -8.59 -14.61
N GLY A 158 -4.37 -9.12 -13.44
CA GLY A 158 -4.79 -8.33 -12.27
C GLY A 158 -3.64 -7.91 -11.36
N SER A 159 -2.38 -7.88 -11.86
CA SER A 159 -1.22 -7.51 -11.05
C SER A 159 -0.91 -6.03 -11.09
N SER A 160 -0.02 -5.62 -10.17
CA SER A 160 0.58 -4.28 -10.18
C SER A 160 1.45 -3.99 -11.41
N HIS A 161 1.80 -5.02 -12.20
CA HIS A 161 2.55 -4.89 -13.45
C HIS A 161 1.64 -4.77 -14.69
N SER A 162 0.32 -4.68 -14.51
CA SER A 162 -0.64 -4.42 -15.59
C SER A 162 -1.15 -2.98 -15.53
N GLY A 163 -1.45 -2.43 -16.70
CA GLY A 163 -2.05 -1.11 -16.85
C GLY A 163 -3.56 -1.06 -16.65
N LYS A 164 -4.23 -2.19 -16.38
CA LYS A 164 -5.68 -2.22 -16.10
C LYS A 164 -6.05 -1.39 -14.88
N ALA A 165 -7.28 -0.90 -14.85
CA ALA A 165 -7.86 -0.35 -13.64
C ALA A 165 -7.79 -1.38 -12.50
N VAL A 166 -7.60 -0.89 -11.29
CA VAL A 166 -7.63 -1.71 -10.08
C VAL A 166 -8.85 -1.29 -9.28
N VAL A 167 -9.71 -2.27 -8.98
CA VAL A 167 -10.96 -2.08 -8.25
C VAL A 167 -10.73 -1.71 -6.78
N PRO A 168 -11.73 -1.20 -6.06
CA PRO A 168 -11.64 -0.95 -4.62
C PRO A 168 -11.23 -2.21 -3.84
N HIS A 169 -10.15 -2.12 -3.06
CA HIS A 169 -9.62 -3.23 -2.30
C HIS A 169 -8.78 -2.77 -1.10
N THR A 170 -8.50 -3.71 -0.21
CA THR A 170 -7.36 -3.73 0.70
C THR A 170 -6.33 -4.71 0.17
N GLU A 171 -5.09 -4.66 0.64
CA GLU A 171 -4.05 -5.63 0.24
C GLU A 171 -4.28 -7.00 0.87
N ASP A 172 -3.92 -8.07 0.12
CA ASP A 172 -3.91 -9.45 0.62
C ASP A 172 -2.70 -9.72 1.55
N PRO A 173 -2.72 -10.83 2.31
CA PRO A 173 -3.73 -11.88 2.40
C PRO A 173 -4.97 -11.47 3.19
N TYR A 174 -6.14 -12.00 2.81
CA TYR A 174 -7.43 -11.59 3.38
C TYR A 174 -7.92 -12.46 4.54
N TYR A 175 -7.03 -13.09 5.29
CA TYR A 175 -7.41 -13.93 6.44
C TYR A 175 -7.68 -13.11 7.70
N SER A 176 -6.82 -12.15 7.99
CA SER A 176 -6.94 -11.23 9.13
C SER A 176 -6.07 -10.00 8.89
N SER A 177 -6.34 -8.91 9.59
CA SER A 177 -5.54 -7.67 9.55
C SER A 177 -4.58 -7.51 10.74
N THR A 178 -4.60 -8.41 11.74
CA THR A 178 -3.83 -8.22 12.97
C THR A 178 -3.18 -9.46 13.54
N LYS A 179 -3.62 -10.65 13.15
CA LYS A 179 -3.17 -11.92 13.75
C LYS A 179 -2.92 -12.98 12.70
N VAL A 180 -2.10 -13.94 13.04
CA VAL A 180 -1.94 -15.16 12.26
C VAL A 180 -3.28 -15.91 12.21
N GLU A 181 -3.75 -16.22 11.02
CA GLU A 181 -4.95 -17.01 10.81
C GLU A 181 -4.76 -18.01 9.66
N GLN A 182 -5.25 -19.24 9.84
CA GLN A 182 -5.12 -20.36 8.88
C GLN A 182 -3.68 -20.61 8.40
N GLY A 183 -2.67 -20.28 9.23
CA GLY A 183 -1.26 -20.48 8.90
C GLY A 183 -0.65 -19.41 8.00
N HIS A 184 -1.31 -18.26 7.85
CA HIS A 184 -0.86 -17.09 7.13
C HIS A 184 -0.65 -15.90 8.06
N SER A 185 0.32 -15.06 7.76
CA SER A 185 0.48 -13.76 8.41
C SER A 185 -0.66 -12.82 8.01
N PRO A 186 -1.00 -11.81 8.81
CA PRO A 186 -2.06 -10.86 8.49
C PRO A 186 -1.72 -9.99 7.27
N SER A 187 -2.73 -9.30 6.73
CA SER A 187 -2.52 -8.27 5.71
C SER A 187 -1.63 -7.14 6.21
N PRO A 188 -0.98 -6.36 5.33
CA PRO A 188 -0.16 -5.23 5.74
C PRO A 188 -0.95 -4.26 6.63
N SER A 189 -0.29 -3.69 7.64
CA SER A 189 -0.87 -2.56 8.41
C SER A 189 -0.95 -1.32 7.55
N SER A 190 0.09 -1.08 6.76
CA SER A 190 0.16 0.04 5.83
C SER A 190 0.82 -0.37 4.52
N LEU A 191 0.43 0.34 3.46
CA LEU A 191 1.23 0.41 2.25
C LEU A 191 1.63 1.87 2.02
N ILE A 192 2.82 2.05 1.45
CA ILE A 192 3.36 3.36 1.12
C ILE A 192 3.73 3.38 -0.35
N LEU A 193 3.47 4.51 -1.02
CA LEU A 193 3.62 4.68 -2.46
C LEU A 193 4.29 6.02 -2.77
N THR A 194 5.34 5.97 -3.58
CA THR A 194 6.01 7.15 -4.13
C THR A 194 6.19 7.00 -5.63
N ALA A 195 6.01 8.07 -6.41
CA ALA A 195 6.25 8.00 -7.84
C ALA A 195 7.74 8.17 -8.16
N ARG A 196 8.30 7.23 -8.95
CA ARG A 196 9.56 7.44 -9.66
C ARG A 196 9.32 8.39 -10.84
N TRP A 197 8.24 8.13 -11.61
CA TRP A 197 7.71 8.97 -12.67
C TRP A 197 6.19 8.88 -12.72
N ASN A 198 5.53 9.99 -12.98
CA ASN A 198 4.09 10.04 -13.23
C ASN A 198 3.77 11.22 -14.17
N PRO A 199 4.10 11.10 -15.48
CA PRO A 199 4.12 12.23 -16.41
C PRO A 199 2.75 12.84 -16.64
N LEU A 200 1.67 12.08 -16.53
CA LEU A 200 0.30 12.57 -16.70
C LEU A 200 -0.41 12.86 -15.37
N SER A 201 0.32 12.87 -14.26
CA SER A 201 -0.26 13.14 -12.94
C SER A 201 -1.43 12.22 -12.59
N GLU A 202 -1.35 10.94 -12.98
CA GLU A 202 -2.38 9.95 -12.73
C GLU A 202 -2.54 9.70 -11.22
N THR A 203 -3.80 9.66 -10.77
CA THR A 203 -4.12 9.60 -9.34
C THR A 203 -4.17 8.16 -8.81
N THR A 204 -3.80 8.02 -7.54
CA THR A 204 -4.19 6.89 -6.70
C THR A 204 -5.41 7.35 -5.90
N LYS A 205 -6.44 6.52 -5.86
CA LYS A 205 -7.72 6.85 -5.21
C LYS A 205 -7.81 6.15 -3.87
N VAL A 206 -8.22 6.86 -2.83
CA VAL A 206 -8.32 6.33 -1.46
C VAL A 206 -9.61 6.77 -0.81
N THR A 207 -10.23 5.93 0.00
CA THR A 207 -11.41 6.29 0.81
C THR A 207 -11.41 5.52 2.13
N PRO A 208 -11.76 6.16 3.27
CA PRO A 208 -11.97 5.44 4.53
C PRO A 208 -13.12 4.43 4.41
N ILE A 209 -12.92 3.21 4.90
CA ILE A 209 -13.99 2.19 4.92
C ILE A 209 -15.22 2.64 5.72
N GLU A 210 -15.03 3.51 6.72
CA GLU A 210 -16.10 4.07 7.55
C GLU A 210 -17.19 4.77 6.71
N ARG A 211 -16.82 5.35 5.56
CA ARG A 211 -17.80 5.96 4.64
C ARG A 211 -18.77 4.92 4.07
N VAL A 212 -18.32 3.70 3.80
CA VAL A 212 -19.17 2.58 3.37
C VAL A 212 -19.95 2.03 4.57
N LEU A 213 -19.26 1.77 5.69
CA LEU A 213 -19.88 1.17 6.88
C LEU A 213 -20.98 2.04 7.49
N SER A 214 -20.89 3.37 7.39
CA SER A 214 -21.92 4.29 7.89
C SER A 214 -23.25 4.20 7.15
N GLN A 215 -23.29 3.52 6.00
CA GLN A 215 -24.49 3.30 5.18
C GLN A 215 -25.11 1.91 5.41
N LEU A 216 -24.51 1.11 6.29
CA LEU A 216 -25.00 -0.23 6.66
C LEU A 216 -25.67 -0.22 8.03
N SER A 217 -26.63 -1.12 8.22
CA SER A 217 -27.21 -1.39 9.52
C SER A 217 -26.25 -2.16 10.42
N LYS A 218 -26.52 -2.22 11.71
CA LYS A 218 -25.72 -3.01 12.66
C LYS A 218 -25.75 -4.50 12.33
N GLU A 219 -26.89 -5.01 11.89
CA GLU A 219 -27.11 -6.40 11.50
C GLU A 219 -26.30 -6.73 10.24
N GLU A 220 -26.24 -5.82 9.27
CA GLU A 220 -25.43 -5.95 8.07
C GLU A 220 -23.93 -5.96 8.41
N ILE A 221 -23.47 -5.09 9.32
CA ILE A 221 -22.08 -5.08 9.80
C ILE A 221 -21.72 -6.42 10.48
N VAL A 222 -22.62 -6.96 11.33
CA VAL A 222 -22.42 -8.26 11.98
C VAL A 222 -22.39 -9.39 10.95
N ALA A 223 -23.22 -9.34 9.91
CA ALA A 223 -23.21 -10.33 8.84
C ALA A 223 -21.85 -10.34 8.07
N LEU A 224 -21.27 -9.18 7.80
CA LEU A 224 -19.96 -9.04 7.14
C LEU A 224 -18.79 -9.47 8.05
N ALA A 225 -18.95 -9.41 9.36
CA ALA A 225 -17.97 -9.92 10.32
C ALA A 225 -18.06 -11.45 10.54
N GLY A 226 -19.11 -12.09 10.03
CA GLY A 226 -19.25 -13.56 10.02
C GLY A 226 -18.32 -14.21 8.99
N LYS A 227 -17.90 -15.46 9.26
CA LYS A 227 -17.06 -16.26 8.35
C LYS A 227 -17.88 -16.90 7.21
N ASN A 228 -18.56 -16.06 6.43
CA ASN A 228 -19.48 -16.47 5.37
C ASN A 228 -18.94 -16.19 3.96
N PHE A 229 -17.66 -15.90 3.84
CA PHE A 229 -17.07 -15.46 2.57
C PHE A 229 -15.89 -16.34 2.19
N ASN A 230 -15.61 -16.34 0.89
CA ASN A 230 -14.47 -17.00 0.30
C ASN A 230 -13.73 -15.98 -0.57
N PHE A 231 -12.42 -16.12 -0.71
CA PHE A 231 -11.65 -15.30 -1.67
C PHE A 231 -10.74 -16.17 -2.54
N ARG A 232 -10.47 -15.69 -3.74
CA ARG A 232 -9.50 -16.29 -4.65
C ARG A 232 -8.16 -15.56 -4.52
N ALA A 233 -7.07 -16.32 -4.50
CA ALA A 233 -5.75 -15.74 -4.56
C ALA A 233 -5.54 -14.93 -5.86
N ALA A 234 -4.62 -13.97 -5.82
CA ALA A 234 -4.16 -13.33 -7.05
C ALA A 234 -3.48 -14.36 -7.96
N LYS A 235 -3.78 -14.33 -9.28
CA LYS A 235 -3.11 -15.19 -10.26
C LYS A 235 -1.60 -14.95 -10.36
N THR A 236 -1.14 -13.84 -9.79
CA THR A 236 0.24 -13.35 -9.82
C THR A 236 1.06 -13.70 -8.59
N THR A 237 0.45 -14.31 -7.58
CA THR A 237 1.21 -14.90 -6.50
C THR A 237 1.95 -16.12 -7.06
N SER A 238 3.27 -16.09 -6.93
CA SER A 238 4.21 -17.04 -7.51
C SER A 238 3.70 -18.48 -7.41
N GLU A 239 3.40 -19.05 -8.58
CA GLU A 239 3.29 -20.50 -8.84
C GLU A 239 2.65 -21.34 -7.70
N GLY A 240 1.38 -21.05 -7.37
CA GLY A 240 0.60 -21.91 -6.48
C GLY A 240 0.87 -21.74 -4.97
N LYS A 241 1.64 -20.75 -4.55
CA LYS A 241 1.91 -20.50 -3.12
C LYS A 241 0.76 -19.79 -2.39
N SER A 242 -0.13 -19.10 -3.09
CA SER A 242 -1.34 -18.52 -2.51
C SER A 242 -2.58 -19.23 -3.07
N VAL A 243 -3.29 -19.91 -2.18
CA VAL A 243 -4.46 -20.72 -2.52
C VAL A 243 -5.66 -20.01 -1.99
N GLY A 244 -6.18 -18.98 -2.33
CA GLY A 244 -7.42 -18.42 -1.80
C GLY A 244 -7.90 -18.98 -0.44
N GLY A 245 -8.82 -18.33 0.19
CA GLY A 245 -9.34 -18.76 1.51
C GLY A 245 -10.85 -18.99 1.48
N THR A 246 -11.30 -19.90 2.35
CA THR A 246 -12.72 -20.14 2.62
C THR A 246 -13.04 -19.81 4.06
N HIS A 247 -14.32 -19.53 4.34
CA HIS A 247 -14.80 -19.22 5.68
C HIS A 247 -14.02 -18.05 6.33
N VAL A 248 -13.81 -17.00 5.56
CA VAL A 248 -13.22 -15.74 6.04
C VAL A 248 -14.30 -14.69 6.29
N SER A 249 -13.96 -13.65 7.04
CA SER A 249 -14.81 -12.47 7.24
C SER A 249 -14.32 -11.31 6.38
N ILE A 250 -15.23 -10.46 5.94
CA ILE A 250 -14.90 -9.19 5.29
C ILE A 250 -14.51 -8.14 6.33
N LEU A 251 -15.19 -8.12 7.47
CA LEU A 251 -14.90 -7.20 8.56
C LEU A 251 -14.32 -7.95 9.76
N ASP A 252 -13.35 -7.31 10.41
CA ASP A 252 -12.74 -7.79 11.66
C ASP A 252 -12.50 -6.57 12.59
N LEU A 253 -12.07 -6.81 13.81
CA LEU A 253 -11.60 -5.76 14.70
C LEU A 253 -10.09 -5.67 14.62
N ASN A 254 -9.58 -4.47 14.39
CA ASN A 254 -8.14 -4.23 14.47
C ASN A 254 -7.65 -4.24 15.94
N ASP A 255 -6.34 -4.08 16.13
CA ASP A 255 -5.64 -4.03 17.42
C ASP A 255 -6.17 -2.94 18.39
N LYS A 256 -6.99 -2.02 17.90
CA LYS A 256 -7.60 -0.92 18.66
C LYS A 256 -9.12 -1.06 18.83
N GLY A 257 -9.66 -2.22 18.48
CA GLY A 257 -11.08 -2.50 18.54
C GLY A 257 -11.94 -1.73 17.52
N ARG A 258 -11.33 -1.24 16.43
CA ARG A 258 -12.05 -0.59 15.32
C ARG A 258 -12.33 -1.59 14.23
N LEU A 259 -13.45 -1.41 13.52
CA LEU A 259 -13.74 -2.21 12.34
C LEU A 259 -12.67 -1.99 11.27
N ALA A 260 -12.18 -3.08 10.75
CA ALA A 260 -11.18 -3.19 9.71
C ALA A 260 -11.74 -4.06 8.59
N ALA A 261 -11.35 -3.83 7.35
CA ALA A 261 -11.80 -4.62 6.22
C ALA A 261 -10.65 -5.44 5.61
N ASN A 262 -11.01 -6.66 5.19
CA ASN A 262 -10.24 -7.51 4.29
C ASN A 262 -11.13 -7.73 3.06
N TYR A 263 -10.86 -7.06 1.95
CA TYR A 263 -11.78 -7.05 0.82
C TYR A 263 -11.12 -6.74 -0.50
N ASN A 264 -11.60 -7.41 -1.53
CA ASN A 264 -11.32 -7.07 -2.92
C ASN A 264 -12.55 -7.46 -3.75
N SER A 265 -13.14 -6.51 -4.44
CA SER A 265 -14.42 -6.69 -5.14
C SER A 265 -14.38 -7.75 -6.26
N GLU A 266 -13.23 -8.05 -6.83
CA GLU A 266 -13.07 -9.07 -7.88
C GLU A 266 -12.72 -10.46 -7.33
N ARG A 267 -12.28 -10.55 -6.07
CA ARG A 267 -11.74 -11.80 -5.51
C ARG A 267 -12.66 -12.45 -4.50
N PHE A 268 -13.48 -11.67 -3.80
CA PHE A 268 -14.41 -12.20 -2.80
C PHE A 268 -15.69 -12.74 -3.42
N SER A 269 -16.26 -13.72 -2.76
CA SER A 269 -17.59 -14.29 -3.04
C SER A 269 -18.24 -14.72 -1.74
N VAL A 270 -19.58 -14.77 -1.72
CA VAL A 270 -20.34 -15.31 -0.60
C VAL A 270 -20.28 -16.84 -0.63
N ASP A 271 -20.21 -17.48 0.55
CA ASP A 271 -20.36 -18.92 0.65
C ASP A 271 -21.74 -19.33 0.08
N PRO A 272 -21.82 -20.32 -0.81
CA PRO A 272 -23.10 -20.77 -1.39
C PRO A 272 -24.16 -21.15 -0.35
N ALA A 273 -23.74 -21.65 0.81
CA ALA A 273 -24.61 -22.04 1.91
C ALA A 273 -25.09 -20.89 2.80
N ALA A 274 -24.58 -19.66 2.58
CA ALA A 274 -24.98 -18.48 3.34
C ALA A 274 -26.47 -18.12 3.10
N SER A 275 -27.10 -17.53 4.12
CA SER A 275 -28.48 -17.08 4.04
C SER A 275 -28.65 -15.96 3.00
N GLU A 276 -29.87 -15.77 2.49
CA GLU A 276 -30.19 -14.68 1.56
C GLU A 276 -29.85 -13.31 2.16
N PHE A 277 -30.10 -13.10 3.46
CA PHE A 277 -29.72 -11.86 4.13
C PHE A 277 -28.21 -11.57 4.01
N ILE A 278 -27.34 -12.57 4.14
CA ILE A 278 -25.88 -12.40 3.97
C ILE A 278 -25.55 -12.10 2.52
N LYS A 279 -26.20 -12.76 1.55
CA LYS A 279 -26.00 -12.52 0.11
C LYS A 279 -26.41 -11.10 -0.27
N ASP A 280 -27.58 -10.64 0.19
CA ASP A 280 -28.08 -9.28 -0.05
C ASP A 280 -27.16 -8.23 0.60
N THR A 281 -26.72 -8.50 1.83
CA THR A 281 -25.76 -7.63 2.54
C THR A 281 -24.45 -7.49 1.78
N TYR A 282 -23.90 -8.61 1.27
CA TYR A 282 -22.68 -8.57 0.47
C TYR A 282 -22.87 -7.80 -0.83
N ALA A 283 -23.97 -8.01 -1.54
CA ALA A 283 -24.30 -7.29 -2.77
C ALA A 283 -24.36 -5.77 -2.51
N LYS A 284 -25.09 -5.36 -1.46
CA LYS A 284 -25.17 -3.96 -1.03
C LYS A 284 -23.80 -3.37 -0.66
N PHE A 285 -23.01 -4.10 0.16
CA PHE A 285 -21.66 -3.67 0.54
C PHE A 285 -20.76 -3.48 -0.68
N SER A 286 -20.78 -4.45 -1.61
CA SER A 286 -19.97 -4.40 -2.84
C SER A 286 -20.36 -3.23 -3.73
N GLN A 287 -21.67 -2.96 -3.87
CA GLN A 287 -22.16 -1.80 -4.59
C GLN A 287 -21.70 -0.49 -3.94
N LEU A 288 -21.87 -0.36 -2.62
CA LEU A 288 -21.44 0.83 -1.88
C LEU A 288 -19.92 1.05 -2.01
N ALA A 289 -19.11 0.00 -1.92
CA ALA A 289 -17.65 0.09 -2.07
C ALA A 289 -17.25 0.53 -3.49
N ALA A 290 -18.03 0.18 -4.51
CA ALA A 290 -17.76 0.58 -5.90
C ALA A 290 -18.22 2.02 -6.20
N GLU A 291 -19.29 2.50 -5.56
CA GLU A 291 -19.93 3.78 -5.86
C GLU A 291 -19.52 4.92 -4.91
N ILE A 292 -18.86 4.60 -3.79
CA ILE A 292 -18.43 5.61 -2.81
C ILE A 292 -17.44 6.60 -3.44
N GLU A 293 -17.51 7.85 -3.00
CA GLU A 293 -16.57 8.87 -3.43
C GLU A 293 -15.16 8.60 -2.88
N PHE A 294 -14.18 8.60 -3.77
CA PHE A 294 -12.76 8.47 -3.45
C PHE A 294 -12.06 9.83 -3.49
N GLU A 295 -11.12 10.01 -2.60
CA GLU A 295 -10.17 11.11 -2.66
C GLU A 295 -9.07 10.75 -3.67
N GLU A 296 -8.78 11.66 -4.61
CA GLU A 296 -7.79 11.46 -5.67
C GLU A 296 -6.47 12.09 -5.27
N ILE A 297 -5.45 11.25 -5.07
CA ILE A 297 -4.10 11.69 -4.69
C ILE A 297 -3.19 11.58 -5.89
N ASN A 298 -2.73 12.73 -6.37
CA ASN A 298 -1.72 12.81 -7.42
C ASN A 298 -0.34 12.54 -6.82
N LEU A 299 0.22 11.36 -7.13
CA LEU A 299 1.57 10.99 -6.72
C LEU A 299 2.58 11.55 -7.72
N GLN A 300 3.49 12.36 -7.22
CA GLN A 300 4.64 12.90 -7.94
C GLN A 300 5.94 12.45 -7.24
N PRO A 301 7.12 12.57 -7.88
CA PRO A 301 8.38 12.20 -7.23
C PRO A 301 8.67 12.92 -5.91
N ASN A 302 8.07 14.09 -5.69
CA ASN A 302 8.17 14.87 -4.46
C ASN A 302 7.06 14.56 -3.44
N ARG A 303 6.24 13.51 -3.68
CA ARG A 303 5.05 13.21 -2.85
C ARG A 303 4.92 11.73 -2.59
N THR A 304 4.72 11.39 -1.32
CA THR A 304 4.53 10.02 -0.83
C THR A 304 3.16 9.91 -0.16
N LEU A 305 2.42 8.85 -0.48
CA LEU A 305 1.14 8.50 0.15
C LEU A 305 1.32 7.26 1.03
N VAL A 306 0.91 7.37 2.29
CA VAL A 306 0.78 6.23 3.19
C VAL A 306 -0.70 5.92 3.40
N ILE A 307 -1.08 4.66 3.25
CA ILE A 307 -2.46 4.18 3.40
C ILE A 307 -2.50 3.17 4.55
N ASN A 308 -3.37 3.41 5.52
CA ASN A 308 -3.71 2.44 6.56
C ASN A 308 -4.60 1.37 5.92
N ASN A 309 -3.97 0.26 5.52
CA ASN A 309 -4.59 -0.76 4.68
C ASN A 309 -5.94 -1.28 5.21
N PRO A 310 -6.05 -1.76 6.46
CA PRO A 310 -7.31 -2.31 6.96
C PRO A 310 -8.40 -1.25 7.20
N LEU A 311 -8.09 0.04 7.14
CA LEU A 311 -9.04 1.14 7.37
C LEU A 311 -9.39 1.93 6.11
N SER A 312 -8.83 1.58 4.95
CA SER A 312 -9.06 2.30 3.68
C SER A 312 -9.22 1.35 2.52
N PHE A 313 -10.18 1.63 1.66
CA PHE A 313 -10.12 1.12 0.29
C PHE A 313 -9.26 2.01 -0.56
N HIS A 314 -8.52 1.40 -1.47
CA HIS A 314 -7.78 2.12 -2.49
C HIS A 314 -7.99 1.47 -3.87
N CYS A 315 -7.82 2.26 -4.90
CA CYS A 315 -7.99 1.83 -6.29
C CYS A 315 -7.25 2.78 -7.25
N ARG A 316 -7.22 2.45 -8.51
CA ARG A 316 -6.70 3.32 -9.56
C ARG A 316 -7.45 3.10 -10.87
N ASP A 317 -7.47 4.12 -11.71
CA ASP A 317 -7.95 4.01 -13.08
C ASP A 317 -6.95 3.26 -13.99
N THR A 318 -7.36 2.96 -15.21
CA THR A 318 -6.49 2.44 -16.26
C THR A 318 -5.32 3.37 -16.50
N VAL A 319 -4.10 2.83 -16.51
CA VAL A 319 -2.86 3.57 -16.75
C VAL A 319 -2.90 4.19 -18.15
N LYS A 320 -2.63 5.49 -18.22
CA LYS A 320 -2.65 6.27 -19.48
C LYS A 320 -1.28 6.36 -20.13
N ASP A 321 -0.22 6.55 -19.35
CA ASP A 321 1.17 6.60 -19.81
C ASP A 321 1.96 5.44 -19.21
N ASN A 322 2.51 4.57 -20.07
CA ASN A 322 3.27 3.39 -19.64
C ASN A 322 4.55 3.73 -18.86
N ARG A 323 5.01 4.99 -18.88
CA ARG A 323 6.15 5.48 -18.08
C ARG A 323 5.77 5.85 -16.65
N ARG A 324 4.51 5.65 -16.25
CA ARG A 324 4.11 5.75 -14.84
C ARG A 324 4.72 4.62 -14.04
N VAL A 325 5.61 4.96 -13.13
CA VAL A 325 6.28 4.02 -12.22
C VAL A 325 6.12 4.50 -10.79
N LEU A 326 5.57 3.64 -9.94
CA LEU A 326 5.56 3.86 -8.49
C LEU A 326 6.44 2.81 -7.81
N VAL A 327 7.03 3.20 -6.71
CA VAL A 327 7.66 2.32 -5.73
C VAL A 327 6.63 2.05 -4.63
N ARG A 328 6.54 0.80 -4.15
CA ARG A 328 5.66 0.39 -3.05
C ARG A 328 6.43 -0.41 -2.02
N VAL A 329 6.22 -0.10 -0.76
CA VAL A 329 6.71 -0.89 0.37
C VAL A 329 5.54 -1.16 1.33
N PHE A 330 5.57 -2.31 2.02
CA PHE A 330 4.61 -2.65 3.07
C PHE A 330 5.19 -2.38 4.46
N GLY A 331 4.30 -2.00 5.39
CA GLY A 331 4.62 -1.81 6.80
C GLY A 331 3.77 -2.68 7.72
N TYR A 332 4.40 -3.23 8.77
CA TYR A 332 3.71 -3.81 9.92
C TYR A 332 3.88 -2.94 11.16
N ARG A 333 2.79 -2.72 11.89
CA ARG A 333 2.82 -2.18 13.24
C ARG A 333 3.50 -3.16 14.19
N LYS A 334 4.18 -2.64 15.20
CA LYS A 334 4.98 -3.46 16.14
C LYS A 334 4.18 -4.49 16.96
N ASN A 335 2.87 -4.32 17.07
CA ASN A 335 1.98 -5.22 17.81
C ASN A 335 1.20 -6.22 16.94
N VAL A 336 1.56 -6.36 15.68
CA VAL A 336 0.97 -7.35 14.76
C VAL A 336 1.68 -8.68 14.93
N ASP A 337 0.91 -9.76 15.12
CA ASP A 337 1.44 -11.13 15.11
C ASP A 337 1.64 -11.60 13.67
N TYR A 338 2.83 -12.12 13.36
CA TYR A 338 3.16 -12.65 12.03
C TYR A 338 4.02 -13.92 12.12
N LEU A 339 4.12 -14.64 11.03
CA LEU A 339 4.97 -15.83 10.91
C LEU A 339 6.27 -15.46 10.18
N PRO A 340 7.36 -15.20 10.89
CA PRO A 340 8.62 -14.79 10.26
C PRO A 340 9.31 -15.98 9.56
N ILE A 341 9.77 -15.73 8.33
CA ILE A 341 10.68 -16.61 7.59
C ILE A 341 12.10 -16.08 7.73
N ASN A 342 12.26 -14.76 7.65
CA ASN A 342 13.50 -14.07 7.94
C ASN A 342 13.20 -12.85 8.82
N GLN A 343 14.08 -12.51 9.75
CA GLN A 343 13.88 -11.41 10.71
C GLN A 343 14.46 -10.09 10.23
N ASP A 344 15.52 -10.13 9.42
CA ASP A 344 16.20 -8.93 8.93
C ASP A 344 16.94 -9.23 7.61
N PRO A 345 16.45 -8.73 6.47
CA PRO A 345 15.17 -8.00 6.32
C PRO A 345 13.96 -8.85 6.69
N LEU A 346 12.88 -8.24 7.15
CA LEU A 346 11.71 -8.98 7.60
C LEU A 346 10.95 -9.58 6.40
N ILE A 347 10.93 -10.90 6.34
CA ILE A 347 10.14 -11.66 5.37
C ILE A 347 9.21 -12.59 6.15
N VAL A 348 7.92 -12.55 5.83
CA VAL A 348 6.88 -13.29 6.52
C VAL A 348 6.16 -14.24 5.58
N LYS A 349 5.54 -15.27 6.15
CA LYS A 349 4.72 -16.21 5.41
C LYS A 349 3.39 -15.54 5.02
N GLY A 350 3.17 -15.41 3.70
CA GLY A 350 1.95 -14.89 3.11
C GLY A 350 0.86 -15.91 2.85
#